data_eacb543a2216b63798526f3557802b74
#
_entry.id   eacb543a2216b63798526f3557802b74
#
_cell.length_a   1.000
_cell.length_b   1.000
_cell.length_c   1.000
_cell.angle_alpha   90.00
_cell.angle_beta   90.00
_cell.angle_gamma   90.00
#
_symmetry.space_group_name_H-M   'P 1'
#
loop_
_entity.id
_entity.type
_entity.pdbx_description
1 polymer ?
#
loop_
_entity_poly.entity_id
_entity_poly.type
_entity_poly.pdbx_seq_one_letter_code
_entity_poly.pdbx_strand_id
1 'polypeptide(L)'
;FMPKKRFITFLIILISGVSIFIIGLGSTGLVDETPPLFATAGRAMSESGDWLTPKVNGIHRFDKPPLIYWLMGFFYSLPKNEIWDNLGTLSARLPSALSSLCLMLWVGDTIYCWPQERDKRIFPAIVGALGFALSPLVIVWGRTAVSDALLCGTLGISLLLFWRRMASSKNDTCIFPWLLLGFAILSKGPVALVLAVLTL
;
A
#
# COMPACT_ATOMS: atom_id res chain seq x y z
N PHE A 1 -2.51 3.56 25.76
CA PHE A 1 -1.04 3.76 25.72
C PHE A 1 -0.39 2.49 25.16
N MET A 2 0.40 2.63 24.09
CA MET A 2 1.15 1.52 23.50
C MET A 2 2.34 1.17 24.39
N PRO A 3 2.59 -0.10 24.74
CA PRO A 3 3.72 -0.46 25.57
C PRO A 3 5.05 -0.07 24.90
N LYS A 4 6.03 0.45 25.69
CA LYS A 4 7.31 1.00 25.20
C LYS A 4 8.04 0.07 24.22
N LYS A 5 8.06 -1.24 24.49
CA LYS A 5 8.70 -2.25 23.63
C LYS A 5 8.02 -2.36 22.26
N ARG A 6 6.67 -2.33 22.22
CA ARG A 6 5.90 -2.35 20.96
C ARG A 6 6.15 -1.10 20.12
N PHE A 7 6.21 0.06 20.77
CA PHE A 7 6.52 1.32 20.10
C PHE A 7 7.92 1.30 19.46
N ILE A 8 8.94 0.82 20.18
CA ILE A 8 10.30 0.70 19.65
C ILE A 8 10.33 -0.27 18.45
N THR A 9 9.67 -1.43 18.56
CA THR A 9 9.57 -2.40 17.45
C THR A 9 8.92 -1.78 16.22
N PHE A 10 7.80 -1.07 16.41
CA PHE A 10 7.11 -0.36 15.34
C PHE A 10 8.01 0.70 14.68
N LEU A 11 8.75 1.47 15.48
CA LEU A 11 9.66 2.51 14.98
C LEU A 11 10.81 1.90 14.14
N ILE A 12 11.39 0.79 14.58
CA ILE A 12 12.43 0.08 13.81
C ILE A 12 11.87 -0.37 12.46
N ILE A 13 10.70 -1.01 12.45
CA ILE A 13 10.05 -1.48 11.22
C ILE A 13 9.71 -0.30 10.31
N LEU A 14 9.19 0.79 10.86
CA LEU A 14 8.86 2.01 10.10
C LEU A 14 10.10 2.61 9.43
N ILE A 15 11.18 2.81 10.18
CA ILE A 15 12.43 3.38 9.65
C ILE A 15 12.98 2.47 8.53
N SER A 16 13.01 1.16 8.76
CA SER A 16 13.45 0.20 7.74
C SER A 16 12.55 0.24 6.49
N GLY A 17 11.23 0.29 6.66
CA GLY A 17 10.28 0.35 5.55
C GLY A 17 10.36 1.65 4.77
N VAL A 18 10.53 2.80 5.44
CA VAL A 18 10.79 4.09 4.78
C VAL A 18 12.08 4.03 3.96
N SER A 19 13.14 3.42 4.51
CA SER A 19 14.40 3.25 3.80
C SER A 19 14.25 2.39 2.55
N ILE A 20 13.47 1.31 2.61
CA ILE A 20 13.28 0.38 1.49
C ILE A 20 12.35 0.96 0.42
N PHE A 21 11.21 1.55 0.81
CA PHE A 21 10.15 1.90 -0.14
C PHE A 21 10.15 3.38 -0.57
N ILE A 22 10.63 4.30 0.28
CA ILE A 22 10.48 5.75 0.04
C ILE A 22 11.79 6.39 -0.43
N ILE A 23 12.95 6.04 0.16
CA ILE A 23 14.22 6.69 -0.19
C ILE A 23 14.54 6.45 -1.67
N GLY A 24 14.84 7.53 -2.38
CA GLY A 24 15.18 7.51 -3.81
C GLY A 24 14.01 7.13 -4.73
N LEU A 25 12.75 7.21 -4.29
CA LEU A 25 11.59 6.81 -5.07
C LEU A 25 11.38 7.70 -6.31
N GLY A 26 11.66 9.01 -6.22
CA GLY A 26 11.54 9.98 -7.31
C GLY A 26 12.77 10.10 -8.20
N SER A 27 13.86 9.35 -7.94
CA SER A 27 15.14 9.49 -8.65
C SER A 27 15.20 8.76 -10.01
N THR A 28 14.24 7.92 -10.33
CA THR A 28 14.21 7.11 -11.56
C THR A 28 12.94 7.37 -12.38
N GLY A 29 13.05 7.35 -13.70
CA GLY A 29 11.93 7.45 -14.62
C GLY A 29 10.93 6.29 -14.47
N LEU A 30 9.69 6.48 -14.94
CA LEU A 30 8.73 5.39 -15.04
C LEU A 30 9.13 4.49 -16.20
N VAL A 31 9.40 3.23 -15.90
CA VAL A 31 9.80 2.21 -16.88
C VAL A 31 8.60 1.30 -17.12
N ASP A 32 8.51 0.71 -18.33
CA ASP A 32 7.40 -0.11 -18.78
C ASP A 32 6.18 0.70 -19.27
N GLU A 33 5.23 0.08 -19.94
CA GLU A 33 4.08 0.75 -20.59
C GLU A 33 3.03 1.20 -19.57
N THR A 34 2.77 0.38 -18.55
CA THR A 34 1.65 0.58 -17.61
C THR A 34 1.84 1.76 -16.63
N PRO A 35 2.99 1.94 -15.95
CA PRO A 35 3.19 3.02 -15.01
C PRO A 35 3.03 4.43 -15.56
N PRO A 36 3.55 4.77 -16.75
CA PRO A 36 3.35 6.09 -17.37
C PRO A 36 1.87 6.38 -17.67
N LEU A 37 1.12 5.37 -18.10
CA LEU A 37 -0.30 5.52 -18.42
C LEU A 37 -1.13 5.83 -17.16
N PHE A 38 -0.84 5.17 -16.03
CA PHE A 38 -1.48 5.49 -14.75
C PHE A 38 -1.10 6.88 -14.25
N ALA A 39 0.19 7.23 -14.34
CA ALA A 39 0.69 8.54 -13.95
C ALA A 39 0.04 9.67 -14.77
N THR A 40 -0.05 9.50 -16.09
CA THR A 40 -0.68 10.46 -17.00
C THR A 40 -2.17 10.63 -16.68
N ALA A 41 -2.90 9.55 -16.46
CA ALA A 41 -4.32 9.61 -16.10
C ALA A 41 -4.54 10.29 -14.73
N GLY A 42 -3.77 9.94 -13.71
CA GLY A 42 -3.85 10.57 -12.39
C GLY A 42 -3.49 12.05 -12.43
N ARG A 43 -2.46 12.42 -13.20
CA ARG A 43 -2.07 13.81 -13.40
C ARG A 43 -3.16 14.61 -14.15
N ALA A 44 -3.73 14.05 -15.21
CA ALA A 44 -4.83 14.67 -15.94
C ALA A 44 -6.05 14.95 -15.06
N MET A 45 -6.38 14.03 -14.11
CA MET A 45 -7.44 14.24 -13.11
C MET A 45 -7.14 15.43 -12.20
N SER A 46 -5.90 15.57 -11.71
CA SER A 46 -5.51 16.68 -10.85
C SER A 46 -5.50 18.03 -11.57
N GLU A 47 -5.14 18.05 -12.85
CA GLU A 47 -5.08 19.26 -13.66
C GLU A 47 -6.44 19.71 -14.19
N SER A 48 -7.31 18.76 -14.57
CA SER A 48 -8.65 19.07 -15.12
C SER A 48 -9.74 19.25 -14.06
N GLY A 49 -9.53 18.72 -12.85
CA GLY A 49 -10.57 18.62 -11.80
C GLY A 49 -11.63 17.54 -12.07
N ASP A 50 -11.53 16.78 -13.15
CA ASP A 50 -12.41 15.64 -13.47
C ASP A 50 -11.89 14.36 -12.79
N TRP A 51 -12.37 14.09 -11.58
CA TRP A 51 -11.99 12.93 -10.77
C TRP A 51 -12.75 11.64 -11.12
N LEU A 52 -13.72 11.70 -12.03
CA LEU A 52 -14.53 10.55 -12.41
C LEU A 52 -14.01 9.85 -13.67
N THR A 53 -13.44 10.64 -14.59
CA THR A 53 -13.10 10.13 -15.92
C THR A 53 -11.59 10.14 -16.13
N PRO A 54 -10.90 8.98 -15.97
CA PRO A 54 -9.48 8.89 -16.28
C PRO A 54 -9.24 9.08 -17.79
N LYS A 55 -8.32 9.99 -18.13
CA LYS A 55 -7.97 10.32 -19.52
C LYS A 55 -6.46 10.21 -19.75
N VAL A 56 -6.08 9.61 -20.86
CA VAL A 56 -4.68 9.57 -21.35
C VAL A 56 -4.68 10.16 -22.75
N ASN A 57 -3.94 11.26 -22.95
CA ASN A 57 -3.90 12.00 -24.22
C ASN A 57 -5.32 12.38 -24.75
N GLY A 58 -6.23 12.73 -23.85
CA GLY A 58 -7.61 13.08 -24.19
C GLY A 58 -8.57 11.88 -24.41
N ILE A 59 -8.04 10.65 -24.43
CA ILE A 59 -8.83 9.43 -24.62
C ILE A 59 -9.23 8.87 -23.26
N HIS A 60 -10.49 8.49 -23.10
CA HIS A 60 -11.00 7.86 -21.87
C HIS A 60 -10.38 6.49 -21.64
N ARG A 61 -10.01 6.20 -20.39
CA ARG A 61 -9.34 4.96 -19.99
C ARG A 61 -10.04 4.29 -18.79
N PHE A 62 -10.90 3.32 -19.07
CA PHE A 62 -11.66 2.56 -18.05
C PHE A 62 -11.16 1.13 -17.87
N ASP A 63 -9.89 0.85 -18.15
CA ASP A 63 -9.29 -0.49 -18.05
C ASP A 63 -9.00 -0.95 -16.61
N LYS A 64 -8.97 -0.03 -15.66
CA LYS A 64 -8.79 -0.32 -14.24
C LYS A 64 -9.77 0.46 -13.36
N PRO A 65 -10.09 -0.09 -12.16
CA PRO A 65 -10.89 0.63 -11.18
C PRO A 65 -10.21 1.93 -10.70
N PRO A 66 -10.96 2.90 -10.17
CA PRO A 66 -10.51 4.29 -10.05
C PRO A 66 -9.50 4.56 -8.92
N LEU A 67 -9.34 3.68 -7.95
CA LEU A 67 -8.57 3.97 -6.73
C LEU A 67 -7.13 4.38 -7.04
N ILE A 68 -6.46 3.71 -7.96
CA ILE A 68 -5.07 4.03 -8.33
C ILE A 68 -4.96 5.45 -8.91
N TYR A 69 -5.89 5.82 -9.79
CA TYR A 69 -5.94 7.15 -10.40
C TYR A 69 -6.22 8.25 -9.38
N TRP A 70 -7.17 8.01 -8.47
CA TRP A 70 -7.50 8.95 -7.40
C TRP A 70 -6.32 9.21 -6.46
N LEU A 71 -5.63 8.17 -6.04
CA LEU A 71 -4.47 8.31 -5.16
C LEU A 71 -3.31 9.02 -5.88
N MET A 72 -3.01 8.66 -7.13
CA MET A 72 -1.99 9.36 -7.90
C MET A 72 -2.38 10.82 -8.14
N GLY A 73 -3.62 11.10 -8.54
CA GLY A 73 -4.14 12.45 -8.73
C GLY A 73 -4.03 13.28 -7.45
N PHE A 74 -4.37 12.71 -6.30
CA PHE A 74 -4.20 13.37 -5.01
C PHE A 74 -2.74 13.76 -4.76
N PHE A 75 -1.78 12.86 -4.97
CA PHE A 75 -0.37 13.20 -4.81
C PHE A 75 0.14 14.18 -5.86
N TYR A 76 -0.40 14.18 -7.08
CA TYR A 76 -0.08 15.19 -8.10
C TYR A 76 -0.64 16.58 -7.78
N SER A 77 -1.72 16.68 -7.00
CA SER A 77 -2.28 17.96 -6.56
C SER A 77 -1.47 18.61 -5.42
N LEU A 78 -0.57 17.88 -4.76
CA LEU A 78 0.29 18.42 -3.72
C LEU A 78 1.43 19.28 -4.30
N PRO A 79 1.95 20.27 -3.54
CA PRO A 79 3.08 21.08 -3.97
C PRO A 79 4.30 20.22 -4.32
N LYS A 80 4.87 20.46 -5.50
CA LYS A 80 6.05 19.73 -5.97
C LYS A 80 7.31 20.26 -5.30
N ASN A 81 8.22 19.36 -4.99
CA ASN A 81 9.55 19.69 -4.49
C ASN A 81 10.60 19.06 -5.42
N GLU A 82 11.34 19.88 -6.15
CA GLU A 82 12.36 19.45 -7.11
C GLU A 82 13.52 18.66 -6.49
N ILE A 83 13.77 18.86 -5.18
CA ILE A 83 14.86 18.15 -4.48
C ILE A 83 14.54 16.65 -4.34
N TRP A 84 13.28 16.31 -4.10
CA TRP A 84 12.83 14.91 -3.85
C TRP A 84 12.20 14.25 -5.08
N ASP A 85 11.77 15.03 -6.05
CA ASP A 85 11.04 14.57 -7.24
C ASP A 85 11.48 15.33 -8.49
N ASN A 86 12.77 15.24 -8.80
CA ASN A 86 13.36 15.90 -9.96
C ASN A 86 12.77 15.42 -11.31
N LEU A 87 12.21 14.22 -11.36
CA LEU A 87 11.60 13.62 -12.56
C LEU A 87 10.07 13.65 -12.55
N GLY A 88 9.43 14.17 -11.49
CA GLY A 88 7.97 14.18 -11.36
C GLY A 88 7.34 12.79 -11.24
N THR A 89 8.11 11.77 -10.81
CA THR A 89 7.66 10.38 -10.74
C THR A 89 7.29 9.91 -9.33
N LEU A 90 7.63 10.70 -8.31
CA LEU A 90 7.35 10.40 -6.90
C LEU A 90 5.85 10.26 -6.67
N SER A 91 5.06 11.24 -7.15
CA SER A 91 3.60 11.27 -6.96
C SER A 91 2.91 10.03 -7.53
N ALA A 92 3.40 9.49 -8.64
CA ALA A 92 2.86 8.27 -9.23
C ALA A 92 3.18 7.01 -8.41
N ARG A 93 4.35 6.97 -7.75
CA ARG A 93 4.83 5.79 -7.01
C ARG A 93 4.43 5.76 -5.55
N LEU A 94 4.13 6.91 -4.95
CA LEU A 94 3.75 7.01 -3.53
C LEU A 94 2.60 6.09 -3.14
N PRO A 95 1.51 5.94 -3.91
CA PRO A 95 0.44 5.01 -3.55
C PRO A 95 0.92 3.58 -3.33
N SER A 96 1.75 3.06 -4.24
CA SER A 96 2.33 1.71 -4.16
C SER A 96 3.29 1.56 -2.97
N ALA A 97 4.17 2.54 -2.79
CA ALA A 97 5.16 2.54 -1.72
C ALA A 97 4.52 2.62 -0.33
N LEU A 98 3.54 3.50 -0.15
CA LEU A 98 2.80 3.62 1.10
C LEU A 98 1.96 2.38 1.41
N SER A 99 1.33 1.79 0.40
CA SER A 99 0.57 0.55 0.55
C SER A 99 1.43 -0.61 1.03
N SER A 100 2.62 -0.78 0.42
CA SER A 100 3.60 -1.80 0.81
C SER A 100 4.16 -1.55 2.22
N LEU A 101 4.47 -0.29 2.54
CA LEU A 101 4.91 0.12 3.88
C LEU A 101 3.84 -0.17 4.94
N CYS A 102 2.58 0.18 4.68
CA CYS A 102 1.47 -0.11 5.58
C CYS A 102 1.31 -1.62 5.82
N LEU A 103 1.37 -2.44 4.76
CA LEU A 103 1.28 -3.89 4.91
C LEU A 103 2.46 -4.45 5.72
N MET A 104 3.68 -3.99 5.47
CA MET A 104 4.87 -4.34 6.26
C MET A 104 4.67 -4.06 7.76
N LEU A 105 4.14 -2.88 8.10
CA LEU A 105 3.85 -2.49 9.49
C LEU A 105 2.77 -3.40 10.11
N TRP A 106 1.72 -3.73 9.35
CA TRP A 106 0.66 -4.62 9.82
C TRP A 106 1.12 -6.08 9.99
N VAL A 107 1.99 -6.58 9.12
CA VAL A 107 2.63 -7.90 9.29
C VAL A 107 3.43 -7.92 10.58
N GLY A 108 4.31 -6.95 10.80
CA GLY A 108 5.10 -6.83 12.02
C GLY A 108 4.25 -6.71 13.28
N ASP A 109 3.22 -5.86 13.27
CA ASP A 109 2.31 -5.69 14.40
C ASP A 109 1.47 -6.97 14.67
N THR A 110 1.07 -7.68 13.62
CA THR A 110 0.33 -8.94 13.76
C THR A 110 1.18 -10.01 14.42
N ILE A 111 2.44 -10.16 14.01
CA ILE A 111 3.38 -11.09 14.64
C ILE A 111 3.67 -10.67 16.10
N TYR A 112 3.85 -9.37 16.34
CA TYR A 112 4.07 -8.87 17.69
C TYR A 112 2.88 -9.15 18.63
N CYS A 113 1.66 -9.05 18.13
CA CYS A 113 0.43 -9.27 18.92
C CYS A 113 0.04 -10.75 19.06
N TRP A 114 0.76 -11.69 18.41
CA TRP A 114 0.49 -13.12 18.51
C TRP A 114 0.56 -13.64 19.96
N PRO A 115 -0.24 -14.65 20.38
CA PRO A 115 -0.38 -15.08 21.77
C PRO A 115 0.81 -15.90 22.29
N GLN A 116 2.00 -15.39 22.27
CA GLN A 116 3.21 -15.95 22.91
C GLN A 116 3.77 -14.97 23.96
N GLU A 117 4.80 -15.36 24.71
CA GLU A 117 5.45 -14.51 25.69
C GLU A 117 5.94 -13.17 25.07
N ARG A 118 5.53 -12.05 25.65
CA ARG A 118 5.72 -10.71 25.06
C ARG A 118 7.17 -10.32 24.77
N ASP A 119 8.12 -10.78 25.56
CA ASP A 119 9.54 -10.42 25.41
C ASP A 119 10.21 -11.15 24.24
N LYS A 120 9.68 -12.30 23.83
CA LYS A 120 10.22 -13.10 22.72
C LYS A 120 9.69 -12.67 21.34
N ARG A 121 8.81 -11.65 21.25
CA ARG A 121 8.10 -11.28 20.00
C ARG A 121 8.78 -10.20 19.19
N ILE A 122 9.69 -9.42 19.78
CA ILE A 122 10.34 -8.29 19.10
C ILE A 122 11.10 -8.79 17.87
N PHE A 123 11.98 -9.77 18.06
CA PHE A 123 12.79 -10.31 16.99
C PHE A 123 11.96 -10.96 15.86
N PRO A 124 11.00 -11.88 16.13
CA PRO A 124 10.12 -12.42 15.09
C PRO A 124 9.33 -11.36 14.33
N ALA A 125 8.84 -10.31 15.00
CA ALA A 125 8.09 -9.24 14.38
C ALA A 125 8.96 -8.45 13.38
N ILE A 126 10.19 -8.12 13.76
CA ILE A 126 11.14 -7.43 12.87
C ILE A 126 11.53 -8.34 11.70
N VAL A 127 11.89 -9.59 11.97
CA VAL A 127 12.29 -10.55 10.92
C VAL A 127 11.16 -10.82 9.94
N GLY A 128 9.93 -11.01 10.43
CA GLY A 128 8.76 -11.24 9.57
C GLY A 128 8.43 -10.03 8.70
N ALA A 129 8.47 -8.82 9.28
CA ALA A 129 8.25 -7.59 8.53
C ALA A 129 9.34 -7.36 7.47
N LEU A 130 10.62 -7.56 7.82
CA LEU A 130 11.74 -7.45 6.88
C LEU A 130 11.72 -8.56 5.82
N GLY A 131 11.39 -9.79 6.19
CA GLY A 131 11.25 -10.91 5.25
C GLY A 131 10.18 -10.63 4.19
N PHE A 132 9.05 -10.03 4.58
CA PHE A 132 8.05 -9.54 3.64
C PHE A 132 8.63 -8.43 2.75
N ALA A 133 9.20 -7.38 3.34
CA ALA A 133 9.66 -6.21 2.60
C ALA A 133 10.84 -6.49 1.66
N LEU A 134 11.73 -7.40 2.03
CA LEU A 134 12.90 -7.77 1.23
C LEU A 134 12.61 -8.84 0.16
N SER A 135 11.36 -9.33 0.09
CA SER A 135 10.95 -10.15 -1.04
C SER A 135 11.13 -9.39 -2.35
N PRO A 136 11.84 -9.94 -3.36
CA PRO A 136 12.10 -9.25 -4.62
C PRO A 136 10.85 -8.70 -5.28
N LEU A 137 9.76 -9.47 -5.27
CA LEU A 137 8.48 -9.07 -5.84
C LEU A 137 7.87 -7.86 -5.11
N VAL A 138 7.95 -7.83 -3.77
CA VAL A 138 7.43 -6.73 -2.96
C VAL A 138 8.23 -5.45 -3.17
N ILE A 139 9.56 -5.54 -3.30
CA ILE A 139 10.41 -4.38 -3.60
C ILE A 139 10.05 -3.81 -4.98
N VAL A 140 9.96 -4.66 -6.00
CA VAL A 140 9.64 -4.22 -7.36
C VAL A 140 8.28 -3.54 -7.40
N TRP A 141 7.22 -4.22 -6.95
CA TRP A 141 5.86 -3.67 -7.00
C TRP A 141 5.65 -2.49 -6.06
N GLY A 142 6.27 -2.49 -4.88
CA GLY A 142 6.21 -1.39 -3.93
C GLY A 142 6.91 -0.12 -4.39
N ARG A 143 7.85 -0.22 -5.34
CA ARG A 143 8.57 0.94 -5.91
C ARG A 143 8.13 1.32 -7.32
N THR A 144 7.16 0.59 -7.87
CA THR A 144 6.61 0.83 -9.21
C THR A 144 5.20 1.43 -9.10
N ALA A 145 4.83 2.27 -10.07
CA ALA A 145 3.52 2.92 -10.11
C ALA A 145 2.45 1.98 -10.69
N VAL A 146 1.97 1.01 -9.87
CA VAL A 146 1.03 -0.04 -10.30
C VAL A 146 -0.06 -0.29 -9.26
N SER A 147 -1.21 -0.81 -9.71
CA SER A 147 -2.34 -1.15 -8.85
C SER A 147 -2.12 -2.43 -8.00
N ASP A 148 -1.15 -3.26 -8.37
CA ASP A 148 -0.87 -4.53 -7.69
C ASP A 148 -0.43 -4.35 -6.25
N ALA A 149 0.45 -3.38 -5.99
CA ALA A 149 0.87 -3.04 -4.64
C ALA A 149 -0.29 -2.53 -3.77
N LEU A 150 -1.22 -1.75 -4.37
CA LEU A 150 -2.44 -1.29 -3.67
C LEU A 150 -3.36 -2.47 -3.33
N LEU A 151 -3.57 -3.38 -4.27
CA LEU A 151 -4.32 -4.61 -4.03
C LEU A 151 -3.69 -5.41 -2.88
N CYS A 152 -2.38 -5.70 -2.96
CA CYS A 152 -1.65 -6.44 -1.93
C CYS A 152 -1.78 -5.77 -0.55
N GLY A 153 -1.60 -4.46 -0.46
CA GLY A 153 -1.68 -3.73 0.79
C GLY A 153 -3.08 -3.73 1.39
N THR A 154 -4.08 -3.32 0.63
CA THR A 154 -5.46 -3.22 1.11
C THR A 154 -6.07 -4.58 1.43
N LEU A 155 -5.91 -5.56 0.53
CA LEU A 155 -6.38 -6.93 0.74
C LEU A 155 -5.61 -7.61 1.88
N GLY A 156 -4.27 -7.54 1.87
CA GLY A 156 -3.43 -8.17 2.89
C GLY A 156 -3.73 -7.66 4.30
N ILE A 157 -3.89 -6.34 4.49
CA ILE A 157 -4.28 -5.77 5.78
C ILE A 157 -5.69 -6.21 6.16
N SER A 158 -6.64 -6.23 5.23
CA SER A 158 -8.00 -6.72 5.45
C SER A 158 -8.00 -8.16 5.96
N LEU A 159 -7.29 -9.07 5.29
CA LEU A 159 -7.18 -10.48 5.67
C LEU A 159 -6.50 -10.67 7.03
N LEU A 160 -5.42 -9.95 7.30
CA LEU A 160 -4.75 -9.97 8.61
C LEU A 160 -5.68 -9.52 9.73
N LEU A 161 -6.52 -8.52 9.49
CA LEU A 161 -7.53 -8.05 10.45
C LEU A 161 -8.62 -9.09 10.67
N PHE A 162 -9.17 -9.71 9.63
CA PHE A 162 -10.13 -10.80 9.76
C PHE A 162 -9.54 -11.94 10.56
N TRP A 163 -8.34 -12.39 10.22
CA TRP A 163 -7.66 -13.47 10.90
C TRP A 163 -7.37 -13.17 12.39
N ARG A 164 -6.90 -11.96 12.73
CA ARG A 164 -6.70 -11.52 14.12
C ARG A 164 -8.00 -11.56 14.94
N ARG A 165 -9.12 -11.23 14.30
CA ARG A 165 -10.43 -11.27 14.97
C ARG A 165 -10.88 -12.70 15.23
N MET A 166 -10.78 -13.56 14.23
CA MET A 166 -11.09 -14.99 14.37
C MET A 166 -10.26 -15.62 15.49
N ALA A 167 -8.96 -15.34 15.53
CA ALA A 167 -8.05 -15.85 16.55
C ALA A 167 -8.31 -15.29 17.96
N SER A 168 -8.91 -14.10 18.09
CA SER A 168 -9.18 -13.48 19.40
C SER A 168 -10.59 -13.72 19.93
N SER A 169 -11.43 -14.50 19.23
CA SER A 169 -12.84 -14.77 19.57
C SER A 169 -13.66 -13.52 19.92
N LYS A 170 -13.30 -12.36 19.39
CA LYS A 170 -14.03 -11.11 19.60
C LYS A 170 -15.20 -11.01 18.65
N ASN A 171 -16.41 -10.96 19.20
CA ASN A 171 -17.65 -10.82 18.43
C ASN A 171 -17.99 -9.37 18.04
N ASP A 172 -17.07 -8.41 18.24
CA ASP A 172 -17.34 -7.04 17.87
C ASP A 172 -17.40 -6.87 16.34
N THR A 173 -18.44 -6.26 15.83
CA THR A 173 -18.57 -5.90 14.41
C THR A 173 -17.64 -4.73 14.10
N CYS A 174 -16.45 -4.99 13.57
CA CYS A 174 -15.54 -3.96 13.09
C CYS A 174 -15.71 -3.78 11.58
N ILE A 175 -16.08 -2.61 11.17
CA ILE A 175 -16.27 -2.28 9.74
C ILE A 175 -14.95 -2.16 8.99
N PHE A 176 -13.84 -1.97 9.68
CA PHE A 176 -12.55 -1.62 9.07
C PHE A 176 -11.99 -2.68 8.09
N PRO A 177 -12.02 -4.01 8.40
CA PRO A 177 -11.63 -5.02 7.41
C PRO A 177 -12.46 -4.99 6.14
N TRP A 178 -13.77 -4.75 6.27
CA TRP A 178 -14.69 -4.67 5.14
C TRP A 178 -14.44 -3.43 4.27
N LEU A 179 -14.13 -2.28 4.89
CA LEU A 179 -13.72 -1.08 4.16
C LEU A 179 -12.45 -1.31 3.35
N LEU A 180 -11.44 -1.96 3.95
CA LEU A 180 -10.20 -2.30 3.25
C LEU A 180 -10.44 -3.30 2.11
N LEU A 181 -11.34 -4.26 2.28
CA LEU A 181 -11.75 -5.15 1.19
C LEU A 181 -12.44 -4.37 0.06
N GLY A 182 -13.29 -3.38 0.40
CA GLY A 182 -13.87 -2.46 -0.57
C GLY A 182 -12.80 -1.68 -1.36
N PHE A 183 -11.77 -1.17 -0.69
CA PHE A 183 -10.63 -0.52 -1.36
C PHE A 183 -9.81 -1.49 -2.21
N ALA A 184 -9.68 -2.74 -1.80
CA ALA A 184 -9.03 -3.77 -2.62
C ALA A 184 -9.82 -4.03 -3.93
N ILE A 185 -11.15 -4.06 -3.87
CA ILE A 185 -12.00 -4.16 -5.07
C ILE A 185 -11.85 -2.91 -5.95
N LEU A 186 -11.80 -1.72 -5.36
CA LEU A 186 -11.58 -0.47 -6.09
C LEU A 186 -10.15 -0.33 -6.65
N SER A 187 -9.19 -1.18 -6.28
CA SER A 187 -7.84 -1.16 -6.84
C SER A 187 -7.67 -2.10 -8.05
N LYS A 188 -8.30 -3.27 -8.04
CA LYS A 188 -8.13 -4.26 -9.14
C LYS A 188 -9.42 -5.03 -9.51
N GLY A 189 -10.57 -4.59 -9.03
CA GLY A 189 -11.86 -5.18 -9.36
C GLY A 189 -12.16 -6.52 -8.66
N PRO A 190 -12.94 -7.41 -9.28
CA PRO A 190 -13.46 -8.65 -8.67
C PRO A 190 -12.38 -9.64 -8.21
N VAL A 191 -11.16 -9.52 -8.72
CA VAL A 191 -10.02 -10.38 -8.33
C VAL A 191 -9.78 -10.30 -6.82
N ALA A 192 -9.95 -9.12 -6.21
CA ALA A 192 -9.82 -8.96 -4.77
C ALA A 192 -10.82 -9.82 -3.98
N LEU A 193 -12.07 -9.89 -4.46
CA LEU A 193 -13.11 -10.70 -3.82
C LEU A 193 -12.82 -12.20 -3.95
N VAL A 194 -12.40 -12.64 -5.14
CA VAL A 194 -12.04 -14.04 -5.39
C VAL A 194 -10.89 -14.46 -4.46
N LEU A 195 -9.84 -13.66 -4.36
CA LEU A 195 -8.72 -13.94 -3.47
C LEU A 195 -9.13 -13.94 -1.99
N ALA A 196 -10.02 -13.03 -1.57
CA ALA A 196 -10.54 -13.01 -0.21
C ALA A 196 -11.32 -14.29 0.13
N VAL A 197 -12.22 -14.73 -0.76
CA VAL A 197 -13.03 -15.96 -0.56
C VAL A 197 -12.17 -17.22 -0.56
N LEU A 198 -11.08 -17.25 -1.34
CA LEU A 198 -10.18 -18.41 -1.35
C LEU A 198 -9.27 -18.50 -0.12
N THR A 199 -9.14 -17.41 0.65
CA THR A 199 -8.22 -17.33 1.82
C THR A 199 -8.94 -17.33 3.16
N LEU A 200 -10.23 -17.04 3.22
CA LEU A 200 -11.07 -17.05 4.43
C LEU A 200 -11.88 -18.34 4.53
#